data_3049db2f967309b0adefd09d1f11d623
#
_entry.id   3049db2f967309b0adefd09d1f11d623
#
_cell.length_a   1.000
_cell.length_b   1.000
_cell.length_c   1.000
_cell.angle_alpha   90.00
_cell.angle_beta   90.00
_cell.angle_gamma   90.00
#
_symmetry.space_group_name_H-M   'P 1'
#
loop_
_entity.id
_entity.type
_entity.pdbx_description
1 polymer ?
#
loop_
_entity_poly.entity_id
_entity_poly.type
_entity_poly.pdbx_seq_one_letter_code
_entity_poly.pdbx_strand_id
1 'polypeptide(L)'
;MTEKRGKVYLVGAGPGDPGLITLKGKECIEQADVVVYDYLAAPALLGYAGEDAELIYVGKKGGDHTLAQDGINALLVEKAKKGLVVARLKGGDPFIFGRGGEEVEVLIDAGIAFEVVPGVTSAVAAPAYAGIPLTHRKFTSTVAFVTGHEDPQKGSSNIDWHALASGIGTLVFFMGVKNLKHITARLMQHGMAPEKPVALVGWGTTPRQRTVTGTLATITAVAGNSGMKPPALIVIGDVVGLRERMKWFEKRPLMGKQIVVTRARKQASGFLKMLSAAGADCLECPTIAVVPPLSWDALDTSISRLSDYDWLIFTSVN
;
A
#
# COMPACT_ATOMS: atom_id res chain seq x y z
N MET A 1 37.40 0.68 16.84
CA MET A 1 36.19 0.16 16.22
C MET A 1 35.10 1.19 16.47
N THR A 2 34.66 1.92 15.44
CA THR A 2 33.53 2.83 15.56
C THR A 2 32.29 1.98 15.83
N GLU A 3 31.65 2.14 17.00
CA GLU A 3 30.36 1.52 17.25
C GLU A 3 29.40 1.81 16.08
N LYS A 4 28.90 0.76 15.45
CA LYS A 4 27.91 0.87 14.38
C LYS A 4 26.64 1.47 15.00
N ARG A 5 26.42 2.77 14.85
CA ARG A 5 25.22 3.43 15.38
C ARG A 5 24.03 3.00 14.54
N GLY A 6 23.03 2.41 15.18
CA GLY A 6 21.78 2.03 14.51
C GLY A 6 21.04 3.25 13.99
N LYS A 7 20.22 3.02 12.96
CA LYS A 7 19.42 4.08 12.31
C LYS A 7 18.04 3.53 11.97
N VAL A 8 17.02 4.38 12.05
CA VAL A 8 15.66 4.05 11.64
C VAL A 8 15.27 4.84 10.39
N TYR A 9 14.86 4.17 9.35
CA TYR A 9 14.21 4.77 8.18
C TYR A 9 12.69 4.59 8.32
N LEU A 10 11.93 5.71 8.38
CA LEU A 10 10.48 5.68 8.24
C LEU A 10 10.15 5.76 6.76
N VAL A 11 9.77 4.64 6.17
CA VAL A 11 9.60 4.51 4.72
C VAL A 11 8.13 4.45 4.35
N GLY A 12 7.69 5.35 3.49
CA GLY A 12 6.37 5.28 2.87
C GLY A 12 6.31 4.12 1.88
N ALA A 13 5.52 3.12 2.21
CA ALA A 13 5.33 1.90 1.41
C ALA A 13 4.42 2.09 0.18
N GLY A 14 3.89 3.31 0.00
CA GLY A 14 2.92 3.58 -1.06
C GLY A 14 1.51 3.05 -0.77
N PRO A 15 0.58 3.19 -1.72
CA PRO A 15 -0.85 2.99 -1.51
C PRO A 15 -1.33 1.54 -1.69
N GLY A 16 -0.46 0.63 -2.13
CA GLY A 16 -0.80 -0.77 -2.40
C GLY A 16 -0.16 -1.34 -3.66
N ASP A 17 -0.06 -0.58 -4.76
CA ASP A 17 0.73 -0.96 -5.93
C ASP A 17 2.23 -0.91 -5.58
N PRO A 18 2.96 -2.05 -5.64
CA PRO A 18 4.39 -2.07 -5.34
C PRO A 18 5.22 -1.16 -6.26
N GLY A 19 4.74 -0.90 -7.48
CA GLY A 19 5.38 0.00 -8.44
C GLY A 19 5.38 1.47 -8.02
N LEU A 20 4.63 1.82 -6.96
CA LEU A 20 4.58 3.17 -6.40
C LEU A 20 5.50 3.37 -5.19
N ILE A 21 6.35 2.41 -4.86
CA ILE A 21 7.46 2.64 -3.92
C ILE A 21 8.45 3.64 -4.54
N THR A 22 9.01 4.52 -3.73
CA THR A 22 10.10 5.38 -4.19
C THR A 22 11.39 4.58 -4.33
N LEU A 23 12.29 4.97 -5.25
CA LEU A 23 13.62 4.34 -5.38
C LEU A 23 14.36 4.35 -4.05
N LYS A 24 14.35 5.49 -3.35
CA LYS A 24 14.95 5.62 -2.03
C LYS A 24 14.32 4.68 -0.98
N GLY A 25 13.00 4.53 -1.02
CA GLY A 25 12.29 3.58 -0.14
C GLY A 25 12.72 2.14 -0.37
N LYS A 26 12.86 1.74 -1.64
CA LYS A 26 13.39 0.43 -2.02
C LYS A 26 14.81 0.22 -1.51
N GLU A 27 15.72 1.18 -1.74
CA GLU A 27 17.11 1.14 -1.27
C GLU A 27 17.19 1.01 0.28
N CYS A 28 16.30 1.70 1.01
CA CYS A 28 16.24 1.58 2.46
C CYS A 28 15.80 0.18 2.92
N ILE A 29 14.92 -0.50 2.17
CA ILE A 29 14.50 -1.87 2.46
C ILE A 29 15.67 -2.83 2.19
N GLU A 30 16.38 -2.66 1.05
CA GLU A 30 17.50 -3.51 0.64
C GLU A 30 18.68 -3.45 1.63
N GLN A 31 18.88 -2.31 2.29
CA GLN A 31 19.99 -2.09 3.23
C GLN A 31 19.63 -2.39 4.69
N ALA A 32 18.37 -2.69 4.99
CA ALA A 32 17.91 -2.87 6.35
C ALA A 32 18.32 -4.23 6.94
N ASP A 33 18.82 -4.21 8.19
CA ASP A 33 19.00 -5.41 8.99
C ASP A 33 17.63 -5.92 9.53
N VAL A 34 16.66 -4.99 9.71
CA VAL A 34 15.31 -5.28 10.21
C VAL A 34 14.28 -4.51 9.43
N VAL A 35 13.23 -5.18 8.96
CA VAL A 35 12.07 -4.56 8.31
C VAL A 35 10.84 -4.72 9.20
N VAL A 36 10.33 -3.60 9.73
CA VAL A 36 9.11 -3.54 10.55
C VAL A 36 7.96 -3.04 9.69
N TYR A 37 6.90 -3.84 9.52
CA TYR A 37 5.83 -3.54 8.58
C TYR A 37 4.44 -3.84 9.12
N ASP A 38 3.42 -3.19 8.57
CA ASP A 38 2.02 -3.37 8.95
C ASP A 38 1.16 -3.91 7.78
N TYR A 39 -0.13 -4.11 8.05
CA TYR A 39 -1.10 -4.69 7.12
C TYR A 39 -1.29 -3.91 5.80
N LEU A 40 -1.02 -2.61 5.79
CA LEU A 40 -1.21 -1.76 4.61
C LEU A 40 0.02 -1.71 3.70
N ALA A 41 1.18 -2.19 4.15
CA ALA A 41 2.35 -2.35 3.29
C ALA A 41 2.14 -3.54 2.35
N ALA A 42 2.37 -3.33 1.04
CA ALA A 42 2.23 -4.39 0.05
C ALA A 42 3.25 -5.53 0.32
N PRO A 43 2.81 -6.80 0.45
CA PRO A 43 3.72 -7.92 0.75
C PRO A 43 4.86 -8.07 -0.25
N ALA A 44 4.65 -7.70 -1.53
CA ALA A 44 5.68 -7.74 -2.56
C ALA A 44 6.90 -6.87 -2.25
N LEU A 45 6.77 -5.83 -1.43
CA LEU A 45 7.88 -4.98 -1.01
C LEU A 45 8.87 -5.70 -0.09
N LEU A 46 8.40 -6.70 0.66
CA LEU A 46 9.26 -7.51 1.54
C LEU A 46 10.28 -8.33 0.74
N GLY A 47 10.00 -8.60 -0.54
CA GLY A 47 10.93 -9.27 -1.45
C GLY A 47 12.17 -8.44 -1.82
N TYR A 48 12.22 -7.16 -1.43
CA TYR A 48 13.42 -6.32 -1.56
C TYR A 48 14.35 -6.42 -0.36
N ALA A 49 13.90 -6.97 0.77
CA ALA A 49 14.74 -7.15 1.95
C ALA A 49 15.87 -8.15 1.67
N GLY A 50 17.04 -7.93 2.27
CA GLY A 50 18.14 -8.89 2.23
C GLY A 50 17.74 -10.26 2.78
N GLU A 51 18.40 -11.33 2.33
CA GLU A 51 18.09 -12.70 2.76
C GLU A 51 18.20 -12.89 4.28
N ASP A 52 19.12 -12.18 4.92
CA ASP A 52 19.35 -12.22 6.38
C ASP A 52 18.54 -11.18 7.16
N ALA A 53 17.73 -10.35 6.49
CA ALA A 53 16.96 -9.30 7.16
C ALA A 53 15.81 -9.88 8.00
N GLU A 54 15.70 -9.45 9.26
CA GLU A 54 14.61 -9.82 10.14
C GLU A 54 13.31 -9.11 9.71
N LEU A 55 12.24 -9.85 9.40
CA LEU A 55 10.93 -9.31 9.03
C LEU A 55 9.97 -9.35 10.22
N ILE A 56 9.55 -8.18 10.73
CA ILE A 56 8.68 -8.07 11.90
C ILE A 56 7.33 -7.47 11.51
N TYR A 57 6.27 -8.26 11.61
CA TYR A 57 4.90 -7.80 11.41
C TYR A 57 4.34 -7.16 12.67
N VAL A 58 3.86 -5.92 12.60
CA VAL A 58 3.27 -5.18 13.72
C VAL A 58 1.82 -4.76 13.49
N GLY A 59 1.20 -5.22 12.41
CA GLY A 59 -0.19 -4.91 12.06
C GLY A 59 -1.21 -5.70 12.86
N LYS A 60 -2.49 -5.25 12.84
CA LYS A 60 -3.61 -5.97 13.44
C LYS A 60 -3.97 -7.19 12.60
N LYS A 61 -3.76 -8.39 13.11
CA LYS A 61 -4.34 -9.61 12.56
C LYS A 61 -5.41 -10.09 13.53
N GLY A 62 -6.63 -10.33 13.04
CA GLY A 62 -7.80 -10.63 13.88
C GLY A 62 -7.53 -11.62 15.00
N GLY A 63 -7.48 -11.13 16.24
CA GLY A 63 -7.48 -11.91 17.47
C GLY A 63 -6.15 -12.03 18.21
N ASP A 64 -4.98 -11.86 17.58
CA ASP A 64 -3.69 -12.02 18.26
C ASP A 64 -2.94 -10.68 18.45
N HIS A 65 -2.19 -10.62 19.55
CA HIS A 65 -1.47 -9.49 20.12
C HIS A 65 -0.94 -8.47 19.10
N THR A 66 -1.73 -7.44 18.89
CA THR A 66 -1.29 -6.25 18.15
C THR A 66 -0.44 -5.42 19.09
N LEU A 67 0.78 -5.09 18.69
CA LEU A 67 1.53 -4.08 19.41
C LEU A 67 0.76 -2.76 19.36
N ALA A 68 0.47 -2.19 20.54
CA ALA A 68 0.01 -0.80 20.62
C ALA A 68 1.10 0.11 20.03
N GLN A 69 0.78 1.36 19.71
CA GLN A 69 1.77 2.29 19.13
C GLN A 69 3.03 2.37 20.00
N ASP A 70 2.87 2.43 21.33
CA ASP A 70 4.00 2.47 22.26
C ASP A 70 4.90 1.23 22.15
N GLY A 71 4.33 0.07 21.91
CA GLY A 71 5.08 -1.17 21.67
C GLY A 71 5.86 -1.13 20.35
N ILE A 72 5.27 -0.53 19.29
CA ILE A 72 5.99 -0.33 18.02
C ILE A 72 7.15 0.66 18.23
N ASN A 73 6.91 1.76 18.93
CA ASN A 73 7.93 2.76 19.23
C ASN A 73 9.09 2.14 20.02
N ALA A 74 8.78 1.37 21.06
CA ALA A 74 9.79 0.67 21.87
C ALA A 74 10.60 -0.33 21.04
N LEU A 75 9.95 -1.08 20.13
CA LEU A 75 10.61 -2.03 19.22
C LEU A 75 11.61 -1.32 18.30
N LEU A 76 11.23 -0.19 17.69
CA LEU A 76 12.13 0.58 16.81
C LEU A 76 13.37 1.06 17.58
N VAL A 77 13.18 1.61 18.78
CA VAL A 77 14.28 2.06 19.66
C VAL A 77 15.17 0.89 20.08
N GLU A 78 14.59 -0.25 20.48
CA GLU A 78 15.32 -1.46 20.89
C GLU A 78 16.25 -1.95 19.78
N LYS A 79 15.69 -2.12 18.57
CA LYS A 79 16.47 -2.62 17.42
C LYS A 79 17.60 -1.65 17.04
N ALA A 80 17.31 -0.34 17.01
CA ALA A 80 18.32 0.66 16.68
C ALA A 80 19.44 0.76 17.76
N LYS A 81 19.10 0.62 19.05
CA LYS A 81 20.10 0.57 20.14
C LYS A 81 21.06 -0.61 20.03
N LYS A 82 20.66 -1.70 19.37
CA LYS A 82 21.55 -2.83 19.04
C LYS A 82 22.49 -2.56 17.85
N GLY A 83 22.50 -1.34 17.33
CA GLY A 83 23.33 -0.95 16.17
C GLY A 83 22.75 -1.35 14.82
N LEU A 84 21.48 -1.80 14.77
CA LEU A 84 20.84 -2.29 13.55
C LEU A 84 20.23 -1.13 12.73
N VAL A 85 20.23 -1.31 11.41
CA VAL A 85 19.52 -0.47 10.46
C VAL A 85 18.09 -0.99 10.34
N VAL A 86 17.12 -0.16 10.70
CA VAL A 86 15.70 -0.54 10.72
C VAL A 86 14.93 0.20 9.61
N ALA A 87 14.25 -0.52 8.73
CA ALA A 87 13.26 0.05 7.81
C ALA A 87 11.85 -0.16 8.37
N ARG A 88 11.18 0.93 8.79
CA ARG A 88 9.78 0.94 9.21
C ARG A 88 8.90 1.24 8.00
N LEU A 89 8.27 0.24 7.40
CA LEU A 89 7.34 0.41 6.28
C LEU A 89 5.96 0.80 6.77
N LYS A 90 5.47 1.95 6.28
CA LYS A 90 4.16 2.52 6.64
C LYS A 90 3.31 2.66 5.36
N GLY A 91 2.11 2.12 5.34
CA GLY A 91 1.20 2.27 4.21
C GLY A 91 0.99 3.74 3.81
N GLY A 92 1.06 4.04 2.51
CA GLY A 92 1.02 5.41 1.99
C GLY A 92 2.29 6.21 2.30
N ASP A 93 2.12 7.32 3.00
CA ASP A 93 3.18 8.24 3.45
C ASP A 93 3.27 8.24 4.97
N PRO A 94 4.48 8.24 5.57
CA PRO A 94 4.64 8.19 7.03
C PRO A 94 3.98 9.34 7.79
N PHE A 95 3.93 10.54 7.20
CA PHE A 95 3.47 11.77 7.84
C PHE A 95 2.03 12.17 7.46
N ILE A 96 1.39 11.43 6.55
CA ILE A 96 -0.02 11.67 6.18
C ILE A 96 -0.91 10.65 6.89
N PHE A 97 -1.42 11.02 8.07
CA PHE A 97 -2.26 10.17 8.95
C PHE A 97 -1.64 8.80 9.29
N GLY A 98 -0.31 8.70 9.19
CA GLY A 98 0.46 7.48 9.44
C GLY A 98 1.08 7.42 10.84
N ARG A 99 0.89 8.41 11.71
CA ARG A 99 1.50 8.53 13.05
C ARG A 99 3.04 8.54 13.03
N GLY A 100 3.66 8.80 11.87
CA GLY A 100 5.12 8.85 11.73
C GLY A 100 5.76 9.96 12.59
N GLY A 101 5.04 11.07 12.84
CA GLY A 101 5.48 12.11 13.75
C GLY A 101 5.70 11.58 15.17
N GLU A 102 4.74 10.82 15.71
CA GLU A 102 4.84 10.21 17.04
C GLU A 102 6.00 9.21 17.12
N GLU A 103 6.24 8.42 16.07
CA GLU A 103 7.38 7.50 16.00
C GLU A 103 8.71 8.27 16.01
N VAL A 104 8.79 9.41 15.28
CA VAL A 104 9.99 10.26 15.23
C VAL A 104 10.27 10.93 16.57
N GLU A 105 9.26 11.45 17.26
CA GLU A 105 9.42 12.06 18.60
C GLU A 105 10.11 11.10 19.57
N VAL A 106 9.66 9.84 19.62
CA VAL A 106 10.26 8.81 20.48
C VAL A 106 11.71 8.47 20.08
N LEU A 107 12.02 8.46 18.77
CA LEU A 107 13.39 8.23 18.29
C LEU A 107 14.32 9.39 18.70
N ILE A 108 13.83 10.64 18.63
CA ILE A 108 14.58 11.84 19.08
C ILE A 108 14.87 11.73 20.57
N ASP A 109 13.86 11.44 21.38
CA ASP A 109 14.00 11.32 22.84
C ASP A 109 14.97 10.20 23.23
N ALA A 110 15.04 9.15 22.44
CA ALA A 110 15.97 8.03 22.63
C ALA A 110 17.38 8.27 22.06
N GLY A 111 17.63 9.42 21.39
CA GLY A 111 18.91 9.74 20.74
C GLY A 111 19.23 8.86 19.52
N ILE A 112 18.22 8.30 18.87
CA ILE A 112 18.36 7.42 17.71
C ILE A 112 18.38 8.26 16.42
N ALA A 113 19.35 8.01 15.55
CA ALA A 113 19.38 8.61 14.21
C ALA A 113 18.23 8.07 13.37
N PHE A 114 17.53 8.96 12.67
CA PHE A 114 16.42 8.59 11.80
C PHE A 114 16.46 9.34 10.47
N GLU A 115 15.69 8.84 9.52
CA GLU A 115 15.41 9.52 8.25
C GLU A 115 13.99 9.19 7.81
N VAL A 116 13.26 10.19 7.31
CA VAL A 116 11.93 10.01 6.76
C VAL A 116 12.01 9.96 5.24
N VAL A 117 11.51 8.88 4.66
CA VAL A 117 11.40 8.68 3.21
C VAL A 117 9.94 8.77 2.83
N PRO A 118 9.50 9.87 2.20
CA PRO A 118 8.12 10.04 1.77
C PRO A 118 7.64 8.90 0.85
N GLY A 119 6.35 8.64 0.89
CA GLY A 119 5.71 7.68 0.01
C GLY A 119 4.50 8.28 -0.70
N VAL A 120 4.03 7.60 -1.74
CA VAL A 120 2.80 8.03 -2.43
C VAL A 120 1.61 7.74 -1.53
N THR A 121 0.99 8.81 -1.00
CA THR A 121 -0.20 8.67 -0.16
C THR A 121 -1.38 8.11 -0.95
N SER A 122 -2.19 7.28 -0.31
CA SER A 122 -3.42 6.75 -0.91
C SER A 122 -4.40 7.85 -1.32
N ALA A 123 -4.38 9.02 -0.65
CA ALA A 123 -5.23 10.16 -1.02
C ALA A 123 -4.94 10.70 -2.43
N VAL A 124 -3.73 10.54 -2.92
CA VAL A 124 -3.35 10.95 -4.29
C VAL A 124 -3.53 9.79 -5.26
N ALA A 125 -3.05 8.62 -4.90
CA ALA A 125 -3.00 7.49 -5.83
C ALA A 125 -4.35 6.80 -6.05
N ALA A 126 -5.14 6.57 -5.00
CA ALA A 126 -6.41 5.85 -5.16
C ALA A 126 -7.42 6.62 -6.03
N PRO A 127 -7.60 7.95 -5.87
CA PRO A 127 -8.41 8.71 -6.82
C PRO A 127 -7.87 8.68 -8.24
N ALA A 128 -6.54 8.80 -8.44
CA ALA A 128 -5.93 8.72 -9.77
C ALA A 128 -6.20 7.38 -10.46
N TYR A 129 -6.08 6.28 -9.73
CA TYR A 129 -6.40 4.93 -10.22
C TYR A 129 -7.91 4.73 -10.42
N ALA A 130 -8.74 5.45 -9.68
CA ALA A 130 -10.18 5.49 -9.91
C ALA A 130 -10.60 6.40 -11.08
N GLY A 131 -9.66 7.13 -11.70
CA GLY A 131 -9.93 8.09 -12.76
C GLY A 131 -10.55 9.40 -12.26
N ILE A 132 -10.20 9.80 -11.03
CA ILE A 132 -10.68 11.04 -10.40
C ILE A 132 -9.47 11.95 -10.15
N PRO A 133 -9.26 13.01 -10.94
CA PRO A 133 -8.22 14.00 -10.65
C PRO A 133 -8.62 14.81 -9.41
N LEU A 134 -7.70 15.03 -8.48
CA LEU A 134 -8.00 15.81 -7.27
C LEU A 134 -8.12 17.30 -7.54
N THR A 135 -7.47 17.80 -8.58
CA THR A 135 -7.55 19.17 -9.05
C THR A 135 -7.91 19.19 -10.53
N HIS A 136 -8.64 20.21 -10.97
CA HIS A 136 -8.97 20.38 -12.37
C HIS A 136 -9.31 21.84 -12.64
N ARG A 137 -8.69 22.46 -13.67
CA ARG A 137 -8.81 23.88 -13.96
C ARG A 137 -10.26 24.41 -14.00
N LYS A 138 -11.23 23.58 -14.45
CA LYS A 138 -12.65 23.97 -14.54
C LYS A 138 -13.46 23.70 -13.27
N PHE A 139 -12.97 22.85 -12.34
CA PHE A 139 -13.80 22.36 -11.22
C PHE A 139 -13.26 22.78 -9.87
N THR A 140 -11.94 22.72 -9.65
CA THR A 140 -11.38 22.99 -8.33
C THR A 140 -9.88 23.33 -8.38
N SER A 141 -9.51 24.27 -7.51
CA SER A 141 -8.12 24.68 -7.26
C SER A 141 -7.66 24.31 -5.85
N THR A 142 -8.54 23.73 -5.03
CA THR A 142 -8.26 23.43 -3.62
C THR A 142 -8.53 21.96 -3.33
N VAL A 143 -7.66 21.36 -2.50
CA VAL A 143 -7.79 19.97 -2.00
C VAL A 143 -7.50 19.95 -0.52
N ALA A 144 -8.31 19.26 0.26
CA ALA A 144 -8.02 18.98 1.66
C ALA A 144 -8.02 17.47 1.94
N PHE A 145 -7.02 17.02 2.70
CA PHE A 145 -6.94 15.68 3.26
C PHE A 145 -7.44 15.76 4.70
N VAL A 146 -8.42 14.95 5.04
CA VAL A 146 -9.12 15.00 6.32
C VAL A 146 -9.18 13.60 6.92
N THR A 147 -8.99 13.46 8.24
CA THR A 147 -9.32 12.21 8.92
C THR A 147 -10.81 12.13 9.20
N GLY A 148 -11.45 11.02 8.85
CA GLY A 148 -12.84 10.73 9.22
C GLY A 148 -12.97 10.02 10.58
N HIS A 149 -11.85 9.85 11.27
CA HIS A 149 -11.80 9.22 12.60
C HIS A 149 -10.93 10.07 13.52
N GLU A 150 -11.58 10.88 14.34
CA GLU A 150 -10.91 11.63 15.41
C GLU A 150 -10.84 10.77 16.67
N ASP A 151 -9.95 11.11 17.58
CA ASP A 151 -9.83 10.45 18.88
C ASP A 151 -11.15 10.62 19.67
N PRO A 152 -11.84 9.52 20.03
CA PRO A 152 -13.09 9.60 20.79
C PRO A 152 -12.95 10.26 22.17
N GLN A 153 -11.73 10.37 22.71
CA GLN A 153 -11.44 11.00 23.99
C GLN A 153 -11.34 12.54 23.88
N LYS A 154 -11.27 13.09 22.66
CA LYS A 154 -11.34 14.54 22.46
C LYS A 154 -12.78 15.03 22.65
N GLY A 155 -12.98 15.90 23.60
CA GLY A 155 -14.31 16.48 23.91
C GLY A 155 -14.88 17.38 22.81
N SER A 156 -14.08 17.75 21.78
CA SER A 156 -14.49 18.56 20.63
C SER A 156 -13.76 18.14 19.36
N SER A 157 -14.46 18.22 18.22
CA SER A 157 -13.85 18.00 16.90
C SER A 157 -12.90 19.16 16.55
N ASN A 158 -11.72 18.81 16.02
CA ASN A 158 -10.80 19.80 15.46
C ASN A 158 -11.14 20.13 13.98
N ILE A 159 -12.18 19.52 13.42
CA ILE A 159 -12.58 19.72 12.02
C ILE A 159 -13.50 20.94 11.93
N ASP A 160 -13.05 21.97 11.23
CA ASP A 160 -13.93 23.08 10.84
C ASP A 160 -14.81 22.66 9.64
N TRP A 161 -15.98 22.12 9.96
CA TRP A 161 -16.92 21.63 8.96
C TRP A 161 -17.45 22.75 8.04
N HIS A 162 -17.55 24.00 8.55
CA HIS A 162 -17.98 25.12 7.75
C HIS A 162 -16.94 25.47 6.68
N ALA A 163 -15.68 25.59 7.07
CA ALA A 163 -14.59 25.84 6.14
C ALA A 163 -14.45 24.74 5.09
N LEU A 164 -14.61 23.46 5.48
CA LEU A 164 -14.60 22.35 4.55
C LEU A 164 -15.76 22.39 3.55
N ALA A 165 -16.97 22.74 4.02
CA ALA A 165 -18.15 22.73 3.18
C ALA A 165 -18.19 23.91 2.20
N SER A 166 -17.64 25.07 2.56
CA SER A 166 -17.72 26.31 1.77
C SER A 166 -16.46 26.68 1.00
N GLY A 167 -15.26 26.30 1.51
CA GLY A 167 -13.99 26.82 0.99
C GLY A 167 -13.17 25.81 0.17
N ILE A 168 -13.48 24.51 0.23
CA ILE A 168 -12.65 23.48 -0.37
C ILE A 168 -13.37 22.77 -1.53
N GLY A 169 -12.77 22.77 -2.71
CA GLY A 169 -13.39 22.20 -3.90
C GLY A 169 -13.30 20.68 -3.98
N THR A 170 -12.25 20.05 -3.41
CA THR A 170 -12.15 18.60 -3.31
C THR A 170 -11.73 18.19 -1.90
N LEU A 171 -12.51 17.31 -1.29
CA LEU A 171 -12.22 16.72 0.02
C LEU A 171 -11.86 15.23 -0.15
N VAL A 172 -10.81 14.78 0.56
CA VAL A 172 -10.45 13.37 0.64
C VAL A 172 -10.40 12.95 2.10
N PHE A 173 -11.34 12.11 2.52
CA PHE A 173 -11.37 11.59 3.88
C PHE A 173 -10.71 10.23 3.97
N PHE A 174 -9.76 10.13 4.89
CA PHE A 174 -9.19 8.87 5.37
C PHE A 174 -10.05 8.30 6.50
N MET A 175 -10.06 6.96 6.64
CA MET A 175 -10.71 6.26 7.75
C MET A 175 -12.18 6.63 7.99
N GLY A 176 -12.84 7.24 6.99
CA GLY A 176 -14.18 7.81 7.11
C GLY A 176 -15.33 6.83 6.86
N VAL A 177 -15.09 5.60 6.36
CA VAL A 177 -16.19 4.71 5.91
C VAL A 177 -17.16 4.36 7.03
N LYS A 178 -16.67 4.10 8.23
CA LYS A 178 -17.55 3.83 9.41
C LYS A 178 -18.36 5.05 9.81
N ASN A 179 -17.84 6.24 9.56
CA ASN A 179 -18.44 7.53 9.93
C ASN A 179 -19.09 8.24 8.73
N LEU A 180 -19.27 7.54 7.59
CA LEU A 180 -19.74 8.12 6.34
C LEU A 180 -21.04 8.91 6.51
N LYS A 181 -22.03 8.33 7.20
CA LYS A 181 -23.31 9.00 7.50
C LYS A 181 -23.13 10.31 8.29
N HIS A 182 -22.21 10.32 9.25
CA HIS A 182 -21.92 11.52 10.04
C HIS A 182 -21.23 12.58 9.17
N ILE A 183 -20.21 12.18 8.39
CA ILE A 183 -19.45 13.08 7.51
C ILE A 183 -20.39 13.77 6.51
N THR A 184 -21.25 13.00 5.82
CA THR A 184 -22.17 13.55 4.82
C THR A 184 -23.20 14.48 5.48
N ALA A 185 -23.74 14.12 6.64
CA ALA A 185 -24.69 14.95 7.38
C ALA A 185 -24.05 16.28 7.83
N ARG A 186 -22.83 16.25 8.36
CA ARG A 186 -22.12 17.46 8.79
C ARG A 186 -21.84 18.41 7.62
N LEU A 187 -21.37 17.88 6.48
CA LEU A 187 -21.11 18.71 5.29
C LEU A 187 -22.40 19.36 4.77
N MET A 188 -23.51 18.61 4.69
CA MET A 188 -24.79 19.16 4.27
C MET A 188 -25.35 20.19 5.30
N GLN A 189 -25.21 19.93 6.59
CA GLN A 189 -25.62 20.87 7.65
C GLN A 189 -24.87 22.21 7.54
N HIS A 190 -23.63 22.19 7.07
CA HIS A 190 -22.79 23.38 6.86
C HIS A 190 -22.86 23.94 5.44
N GLY A 191 -23.89 23.57 4.66
CA GLY A 191 -24.26 24.22 3.40
C GLY A 191 -23.72 23.54 2.13
N MET A 192 -23.05 22.38 2.21
CA MET A 192 -22.68 21.66 1.00
C MET A 192 -23.91 21.02 0.35
N ALA A 193 -24.07 21.22 -0.95
CA ALA A 193 -25.24 20.74 -1.70
C ALA A 193 -25.42 19.22 -1.59
N PRO A 194 -26.63 18.69 -1.35
CA PRO A 194 -26.90 17.25 -1.28
C PRO A 194 -26.51 16.49 -2.55
N GLU A 195 -26.52 17.16 -3.71
CA GLU A 195 -26.17 16.64 -5.02
C GLU A 195 -24.65 16.59 -5.27
N LYS A 196 -23.82 17.16 -4.36
CA LYS A 196 -22.36 17.16 -4.52
C LYS A 196 -21.86 15.73 -4.73
N PRO A 197 -21.11 15.48 -5.82
CA PRO A 197 -20.62 14.13 -6.16
C PRO A 197 -19.66 13.57 -5.12
N VAL A 198 -19.82 12.29 -4.84
CA VAL A 198 -18.99 11.52 -3.88
C VAL A 198 -18.58 10.19 -4.51
N ALA A 199 -17.32 9.80 -4.29
CA ALA A 199 -16.82 8.47 -4.60
C ALA A 199 -16.23 7.82 -3.34
N LEU A 200 -16.45 6.51 -3.18
CA LEU A 200 -15.69 5.68 -2.26
C LEU A 200 -14.76 4.79 -3.08
N VAL A 201 -13.47 4.84 -2.77
CA VAL A 201 -12.45 4.03 -3.44
C VAL A 201 -11.87 3.04 -2.42
N GLY A 202 -12.29 1.80 -2.49
CA GLY A 202 -11.81 0.71 -1.65
C GLY A 202 -10.62 0.00 -2.26
N TRP A 203 -9.64 -0.40 -1.45
CA TRP A 203 -8.42 -1.09 -1.87
C TRP A 203 -7.72 -0.44 -3.06
N GLY A 204 -7.68 0.90 -3.05
CA GLY A 204 -7.14 1.68 -4.16
C GLY A 204 -5.76 1.22 -4.59
N THR A 205 -5.49 1.26 -5.90
CA THR A 205 -4.26 0.84 -6.58
C THR A 205 -3.97 -0.66 -6.60
N THR A 206 -4.78 -1.47 -5.94
CA THR A 206 -4.62 -2.93 -5.95
C THR A 206 -5.58 -3.61 -6.95
N PRO A 207 -5.34 -4.86 -7.36
CA PRO A 207 -6.28 -5.62 -8.18
C PRO A 207 -7.67 -5.79 -7.56
N ARG A 208 -7.83 -5.55 -6.26
CA ARG A 208 -9.09 -5.57 -5.52
C ARG A 208 -9.80 -4.23 -5.49
N GLN A 209 -9.27 -3.21 -6.17
CA GLN A 209 -9.89 -1.88 -6.18
C GLN A 209 -11.34 -1.96 -6.65
N ARG A 210 -12.21 -1.30 -5.88
CA ARG A 210 -13.62 -1.10 -6.23
C ARG A 210 -13.97 0.35 -5.93
N THR A 211 -14.67 0.97 -6.86
CA THR A 211 -15.15 2.34 -6.69
C THR A 211 -16.66 2.38 -6.84
N VAL A 212 -17.33 2.99 -5.87
CA VAL A 212 -18.76 3.32 -5.96
C VAL A 212 -18.93 4.84 -5.92
N THR A 213 -19.91 5.35 -6.65
CA THR A 213 -20.21 6.77 -6.76
C THR A 213 -21.65 7.07 -6.41
N GLY A 214 -21.91 8.25 -5.92
CA GLY A 214 -23.22 8.78 -5.61
C GLY A 214 -23.12 10.27 -5.32
N THR A 215 -24.05 10.81 -4.55
CA THR A 215 -24.05 12.18 -4.05
C THR A 215 -23.96 12.18 -2.53
N LEU A 216 -23.79 13.32 -1.89
CA LEU A 216 -23.81 13.42 -0.43
C LEU A 216 -25.09 12.81 0.16
N ALA A 217 -26.23 13.01 -0.52
CA ALA A 217 -27.52 12.46 -0.08
C ALA A 217 -27.62 10.94 -0.22
N THR A 218 -26.98 10.34 -1.23
CA THR A 218 -27.20 8.93 -1.61
C THR A 218 -26.06 7.99 -1.25
N ILE A 219 -24.84 8.51 -1.08
CA ILE A 219 -23.63 7.68 -0.97
C ILE A 219 -23.66 6.71 0.22
N THR A 220 -24.30 7.08 1.32
CA THR A 220 -24.42 6.19 2.50
C THR A 220 -25.21 4.92 2.17
N ALA A 221 -26.33 5.05 1.44
CA ALA A 221 -27.12 3.91 0.99
C ALA A 221 -26.37 3.09 -0.06
N VAL A 222 -25.70 3.76 -1.02
CA VAL A 222 -24.89 3.11 -2.05
C VAL A 222 -23.75 2.29 -1.43
N ALA A 223 -23.06 2.86 -0.44
CA ALA A 223 -21.98 2.16 0.27
C ALA A 223 -22.49 0.91 1.01
N GLY A 224 -23.63 1.02 1.70
CA GLY A 224 -24.28 -0.10 2.38
C GLY A 224 -24.65 -1.23 1.42
N ASN A 225 -25.33 -0.91 0.33
CA ASN A 225 -25.77 -1.88 -0.69
C ASN A 225 -24.59 -2.54 -1.42
N SER A 226 -23.48 -1.83 -1.61
CA SER A 226 -22.29 -2.37 -2.26
C SER A 226 -21.42 -3.23 -1.34
N GLY A 227 -21.67 -3.24 -0.03
CA GLY A 227 -20.83 -3.91 0.96
C GLY A 227 -19.43 -3.30 1.08
N MET A 228 -19.26 -2.00 0.78
CA MET A 228 -17.98 -1.31 0.88
C MET A 228 -17.48 -1.31 2.33
N LYS A 229 -16.25 -1.80 2.51
CA LYS A 229 -15.58 -1.90 3.83
C LYS A 229 -14.21 -1.24 3.79
N PRO A 230 -13.66 -0.83 4.94
CA PRO A 230 -12.25 -0.41 5.04
C PRO A 230 -11.28 -1.52 4.55
N PRO A 231 -10.11 -1.16 4.00
CA PRO A 231 -9.64 0.21 3.80
C PRO A 231 -10.30 0.86 2.57
N ALA A 232 -10.81 2.07 2.73
CA ALA A 232 -11.33 2.86 1.63
C ALA A 232 -11.24 4.36 1.94
N LEU A 233 -11.14 5.16 0.88
CA LEU A 233 -11.16 6.62 0.91
C LEU A 233 -12.51 7.14 0.44
N ILE A 234 -12.90 8.31 0.95
CA ILE A 234 -14.05 9.07 0.49
C ILE A 234 -13.52 10.30 -0.25
N VAL A 235 -13.92 10.47 -1.51
CA VAL A 235 -13.59 11.65 -2.33
C VAL A 235 -14.87 12.42 -2.60
N ILE A 236 -14.89 13.70 -2.26
CA ILE A 236 -16.07 14.57 -2.41
C ILE A 236 -15.67 15.78 -3.26
N GLY A 237 -16.42 16.07 -4.31
CA GLY A 237 -16.18 17.21 -5.19
C GLY A 237 -16.63 16.96 -6.62
N ASP A 238 -16.75 18.04 -7.41
CA ASP A 238 -17.24 17.98 -8.79
C ASP A 238 -16.33 17.17 -9.71
N VAL A 239 -15.05 17.04 -9.35
CA VAL A 239 -14.07 16.21 -10.07
C VAL A 239 -14.45 14.72 -10.12
N VAL A 240 -15.28 14.25 -9.19
CA VAL A 240 -15.79 12.87 -9.18
C VAL A 240 -16.59 12.57 -10.45
N GLY A 241 -17.30 13.56 -11.00
CA GLY A 241 -18.04 13.46 -12.26
C GLY A 241 -17.19 13.13 -13.49
N LEU A 242 -15.86 13.37 -13.42
CA LEU A 242 -14.95 13.05 -14.53
C LEU A 242 -14.61 11.56 -14.64
N ARG A 243 -14.85 10.80 -13.56
CA ARG A 243 -14.49 9.38 -13.47
C ARG A 243 -15.01 8.54 -14.66
N GLU A 244 -16.26 8.72 -15.06
CA GLU A 244 -16.84 7.87 -16.11
C GLU A 244 -16.05 7.91 -17.41
N ARG A 245 -15.43 9.05 -17.71
CA ARG A 245 -14.59 9.25 -18.88
C ARG A 245 -13.13 8.84 -18.67
N MET A 246 -12.65 8.92 -17.42
CA MET A 246 -11.23 8.79 -17.08
C MET A 246 -10.88 7.48 -16.38
N LYS A 247 -11.86 6.65 -15.99
CA LYS A 247 -11.59 5.36 -15.34
C LYS A 247 -10.82 4.44 -16.29
N TRP A 248 -9.61 4.11 -15.94
CA TRP A 248 -8.69 3.32 -16.76
C TRP A 248 -8.28 2.02 -16.07
N PHE A 249 -8.02 2.08 -14.76
CA PHE A 249 -7.47 0.96 -14.01
C PHE A 249 -8.46 -0.19 -13.86
N GLU A 250 -9.70 0.11 -13.51
CA GLU A 250 -10.77 -0.88 -13.30
C GLU A 250 -11.33 -1.46 -14.63
N LYS A 251 -10.88 -0.93 -15.79
CA LYS A 251 -11.20 -1.47 -17.11
C LYS A 251 -10.23 -2.53 -17.60
N ARG A 252 -9.18 -2.84 -16.84
CA ARG A 252 -8.21 -3.87 -17.21
C ARG A 252 -8.89 -5.24 -17.30
N PRO A 253 -8.51 -6.10 -18.27
CA PRO A 253 -9.26 -7.31 -18.60
C PRO A 253 -9.31 -8.36 -17.48
N LEU A 254 -8.31 -8.38 -16.60
CA LEU A 254 -8.23 -9.32 -15.49
C LEU A 254 -8.51 -8.67 -14.12
N MET A 255 -9.06 -7.46 -14.11
CA MET A 255 -9.37 -6.75 -12.87
C MET A 255 -10.34 -7.54 -12.00
N GLY A 256 -9.98 -7.68 -10.71
CA GLY A 256 -10.76 -8.47 -9.74
C GLY A 256 -10.64 -9.98 -9.91
N LYS A 257 -9.78 -10.48 -10.82
CA LYS A 257 -9.48 -11.91 -10.95
C LYS A 257 -8.26 -12.27 -10.12
N GLN A 258 -8.37 -13.35 -9.35
CA GLN A 258 -7.23 -13.96 -8.68
C GLN A 258 -6.73 -15.13 -9.53
N ILE A 259 -5.44 -15.14 -9.85
CA ILE A 259 -4.80 -16.14 -10.68
C ILE A 259 -3.68 -16.81 -9.90
N VAL A 260 -3.75 -18.12 -9.75
CA VAL A 260 -2.68 -18.92 -9.14
C VAL A 260 -1.68 -19.29 -10.22
N VAL A 261 -0.40 -18.95 -10.00
CA VAL A 261 0.70 -19.25 -10.91
C VAL A 261 1.57 -20.33 -10.27
N THR A 262 1.54 -21.53 -10.83
CA THR A 262 2.21 -22.72 -10.28
C THR A 262 3.61 -22.94 -10.85
N ARG A 263 4.05 -22.09 -11.78
CA ARG A 263 5.34 -22.18 -12.45
C ARG A 263 6.50 -21.90 -11.47
N ALA A 264 7.67 -22.54 -11.71
CA ALA A 264 8.87 -22.30 -10.92
C ALA A 264 9.21 -20.79 -10.87
N ARG A 265 9.55 -20.28 -9.70
CA ARG A 265 9.69 -18.83 -9.41
C ARG A 265 10.59 -18.09 -10.40
N LYS A 266 11.75 -18.67 -10.76
CA LYS A 266 12.69 -18.06 -11.72
C LYS A 266 12.10 -17.87 -13.14
N GLN A 267 11.12 -18.69 -13.53
CA GLN A 267 10.51 -18.66 -14.86
C GLN A 267 9.18 -17.89 -14.91
N ALA A 268 8.63 -17.55 -13.74
CA ALA A 268 7.31 -16.94 -13.63
C ALA A 268 7.33 -15.40 -13.78
N SER A 269 8.49 -14.73 -13.59
CA SER A 269 8.57 -13.28 -13.44
C SER A 269 7.98 -12.48 -14.62
N GLY A 270 8.27 -12.87 -15.87
CA GLY A 270 7.71 -12.21 -17.06
C GLY A 270 6.20 -12.42 -17.18
N PHE A 271 5.73 -13.64 -16.93
CA PHE A 271 4.31 -13.97 -17.00
C PHE A 271 3.51 -13.27 -15.90
N LEU A 272 4.02 -13.24 -14.67
CA LEU A 272 3.42 -12.51 -13.56
C LEU A 272 3.28 -11.01 -13.87
N LYS A 273 4.32 -10.40 -14.47
CA LYS A 273 4.26 -8.99 -14.90
C LYS A 273 3.14 -8.76 -15.92
N MET A 274 2.96 -9.66 -16.89
CA MET A 274 1.89 -9.55 -17.88
C MET A 274 0.51 -9.68 -17.25
N LEU A 275 0.31 -10.65 -16.36
CA LEU A 275 -0.95 -10.84 -15.63
C LEU A 275 -1.29 -9.63 -14.75
N SER A 276 -0.31 -9.14 -13.99
CA SER A 276 -0.47 -7.96 -13.13
C SER A 276 -0.74 -6.70 -13.95
N ALA A 277 -0.09 -6.52 -15.10
CA ALA A 277 -0.36 -5.42 -16.03
C ALA A 277 -1.79 -5.49 -16.59
N ALA A 278 -2.34 -6.69 -16.76
CA ALA A 278 -3.73 -6.90 -17.13
C ALA A 278 -4.73 -6.73 -15.96
N GLY A 279 -4.25 -6.51 -14.73
CA GLY A 279 -5.06 -6.23 -13.54
C GLY A 279 -5.32 -7.44 -12.63
N ALA A 280 -4.69 -8.59 -12.86
CA ALA A 280 -4.86 -9.77 -12.02
C ALA A 280 -4.23 -9.62 -10.64
N ASP A 281 -4.87 -10.22 -9.64
CA ASP A 281 -4.29 -10.53 -8.33
C ASP A 281 -3.57 -11.88 -8.42
N CYS A 282 -2.24 -11.86 -8.53
CA CYS A 282 -1.46 -13.06 -8.78
C CYS A 282 -0.98 -13.70 -7.46
N LEU A 283 -1.31 -14.97 -7.27
CA LEU A 283 -0.80 -15.80 -6.17
C LEU A 283 0.27 -16.76 -6.73
N GLU A 284 1.51 -16.55 -6.31
CA GLU A 284 2.60 -17.47 -6.66
C GLU A 284 2.55 -18.71 -5.77
N CYS A 285 2.40 -19.87 -6.40
CA CYS A 285 2.39 -21.16 -5.73
C CYS A 285 3.24 -22.16 -6.54
N PRO A 286 4.58 -21.99 -6.57
CA PRO A 286 5.44 -22.88 -7.33
C PRO A 286 5.34 -24.32 -6.80
N THR A 287 4.96 -25.27 -7.68
CA THR A 287 4.76 -26.68 -7.33
C THR A 287 5.99 -27.53 -7.58
N ILE A 288 7.00 -26.98 -8.27
CA ILE A 288 8.28 -27.65 -8.57
C ILE A 288 9.43 -26.71 -8.29
N ALA A 289 10.54 -27.29 -7.85
CA ALA A 289 11.82 -26.61 -7.75
C ALA A 289 12.88 -27.42 -8.53
N VAL A 290 13.72 -26.73 -9.27
CA VAL A 290 14.89 -27.33 -9.91
C VAL A 290 16.03 -27.28 -8.91
N VAL A 291 16.54 -28.44 -8.55
CA VAL A 291 17.66 -28.60 -7.62
C VAL A 291 18.80 -29.33 -8.33
N PRO A 292 20.05 -29.15 -7.90
CA PRO A 292 21.19 -29.95 -8.41
C PRO A 292 20.91 -31.43 -8.21
N PRO A 293 21.38 -32.30 -9.13
CA PRO A 293 21.28 -33.75 -8.95
C PRO A 293 22.16 -34.20 -7.76
N LEU A 294 21.88 -35.40 -7.25
CA LEU A 294 22.67 -36.02 -6.17
C LEU A 294 24.15 -36.29 -6.62
N SER A 295 24.37 -36.54 -7.89
CA SER A 295 25.70 -36.66 -8.53
C SER A 295 25.63 -36.17 -9.98
N TRP A 296 26.70 -35.57 -10.43
CA TRP A 296 26.93 -35.16 -11.82
C TRP A 296 27.61 -36.22 -12.65
N ASP A 297 28.09 -37.37 -12.07
CA ASP A 297 28.92 -38.37 -12.72
C ASP A 297 28.34 -38.92 -14.03
N ALA A 298 27.03 -39.18 -14.05
CA ALA A 298 26.33 -39.66 -15.25
C ALA A 298 26.33 -38.63 -16.37
N LEU A 299 26.14 -37.34 -16.03
CA LEU A 299 26.16 -36.25 -16.98
C LEU A 299 27.60 -36.03 -17.51
N ASP A 300 28.61 -35.99 -16.62
CA ASP A 300 30.01 -35.82 -16.98
C ASP A 300 30.50 -36.94 -17.85
N THR A 301 30.10 -38.19 -17.56
CA THR A 301 30.38 -39.35 -18.40
C THR A 301 29.77 -39.19 -19.80
N SER A 302 28.53 -38.73 -19.89
CA SER A 302 27.86 -38.51 -21.18
C SER A 302 28.51 -37.37 -21.97
N ILE A 303 28.89 -36.27 -21.28
CA ILE A 303 29.60 -35.14 -21.90
C ILE A 303 30.96 -35.58 -22.42
N SER A 304 31.74 -36.41 -21.70
CA SER A 304 33.03 -36.90 -22.13
C SER A 304 32.97 -37.81 -23.38
N ARG A 305 31.78 -38.34 -23.65
CA ARG A 305 31.47 -39.21 -24.79
C ARG A 305 30.57 -38.55 -25.82
N LEU A 306 30.55 -37.22 -25.88
CA LEU A 306 29.62 -36.46 -26.72
C LEU A 306 29.76 -36.81 -28.21
N SER A 307 30.98 -37.16 -28.66
CA SER A 307 31.26 -37.60 -30.01
C SER A 307 30.61 -38.94 -30.43
N ASP A 308 30.13 -39.73 -29.46
CA ASP A 308 29.49 -41.01 -29.70
C ASP A 308 27.99 -40.88 -30.02
N TYR A 309 27.43 -39.66 -29.94
CA TYR A 309 26.00 -39.37 -30.16
C TYR A 309 25.80 -38.63 -31.50
N ASP A 310 24.77 -39.03 -32.26
CA ASP A 310 24.34 -38.32 -33.47
C ASP A 310 23.44 -37.11 -33.17
N TRP A 311 22.77 -37.09 -32.01
CA TRP A 311 21.81 -36.07 -31.61
C TRP A 311 21.94 -35.69 -30.14
N LEU A 312 21.89 -34.39 -29.88
CA LEU A 312 21.75 -33.83 -28.53
C LEU A 312 20.38 -33.14 -28.42
N ILE A 313 19.51 -33.67 -27.58
CA ILE A 313 18.14 -33.18 -27.44
C ILE A 313 17.96 -32.54 -26.06
N PHE A 314 17.59 -31.24 -26.03
CA PHE A 314 17.20 -30.53 -24.84
C PHE A 314 15.69 -30.49 -24.75
N THR A 315 15.11 -31.02 -23.67
CA THR A 315 13.65 -31.04 -23.43
C THR A 315 13.18 -29.88 -22.56
N SER A 316 14.07 -29.10 -22.00
CA SER A 316 13.79 -27.95 -21.13
C SER A 316 14.88 -26.88 -21.30
N VAL A 317 14.55 -25.66 -20.93
CA VAL A 317 15.49 -24.52 -20.83
C VAL A 317 16.24 -24.47 -19.48
N ASN A 318 15.96 -25.42 -18.58
CA ASN A 318 16.60 -25.55 -17.28
C ASN A 318 17.90 -26.31 -17.36
#